data_4783076e99466160e8d219e7ff9f0919
#
_entry.id   4783076e99466160e8d219e7ff9f0919
#
_cell.length_a   1.000
_cell.length_b   1.000
_cell.length_c   1.000
_cell.angle_alpha   90.00
_cell.angle_beta   90.00
_cell.angle_gamma   90.00
#
_symmetry.space_group_name_H-M   'P 1'
#
loop_
_entity.id
_entity.type
_entity.pdbx_description
1 polymer ?
#
loop_
_entity_poly.entity_id
_entity_poly.type
_entity_poly.pdbx_seq_one_letter_code
_entity_poly.pdbx_strand_id
1 'polypeptide(L)'
;MRKLGIPTVVDRVVQQAITQKLSPIFERQFSEYSYGFRPGRSCEMAVIQALEYINDGYSWLVDIDLERFFDTVHHDKLMRIISHTIKDGDVISLIRKYLVSGVMVNGKYEDTPLGTPQGGNLSPLLSNIMLNELDKELEARELHFVRYADDSLIFVRSEKAANRVLISITKFIEKKLGLKVNVEKSRVSRSSKTKFLGFGFYYDTNKKNFQPRPHGKSVQKFQRKLRQLTKRNWGVSLDTRIVKLRQVIFGWVNYFKIANMKKVLGRIDTKLRSRLRVIIWKQWKNSKKRIKSLVKLGIPVEEAKGLTYCRKGYRFIGLSKVVQRALSNKHLRQRGIPFAQDYYLKVHTVI
;
A
#
# COMPACT_ATOMS: atom_id res chain seq x y z
N MET A 1 15.53 10.13 2.46
CA MET A 1 15.35 8.66 2.59
C MET A 1 15.02 8.40 4.04
N ARG A 2 13.98 7.59 4.39
CA ARG A 2 13.72 7.27 5.80
C ARG A 2 14.79 6.27 6.28
N LYS A 3 15.44 6.57 7.41
CA LYS A 3 16.39 5.64 8.04
C LYS A 3 15.56 4.53 8.70
N LEU A 4 15.84 3.26 8.42
CA LEU A 4 15.20 2.11 9.05
C LEU A 4 16.21 1.49 10.01
N GLY A 5 15.89 1.45 11.30
CA GLY A 5 16.70 0.76 12.31
C GLY A 5 16.45 -0.75 12.28
N ILE A 6 17.51 -1.53 12.47
CA ILE A 6 17.42 -2.98 12.62
C ILE A 6 17.89 -3.31 14.03
N PRO A 7 16.95 -3.58 14.97
CA PRO A 7 17.32 -3.97 16.33
C PRO A 7 18.11 -5.28 16.33
N THR A 8 18.94 -5.48 17.35
CA THR A 8 19.62 -6.77 17.55
C THR A 8 18.62 -7.90 17.74
N VAL A 9 19.05 -9.14 17.60
CA VAL A 9 18.15 -10.30 17.80
C VAL A 9 17.57 -10.30 19.20
N VAL A 10 18.40 -10.02 20.22
CA VAL A 10 17.99 -9.96 21.63
C VAL A 10 16.95 -8.85 21.84
N ASP A 11 17.23 -7.63 21.33
CA ASP A 11 16.29 -6.51 21.44
C ASP A 11 14.95 -6.83 20.80
N ARG A 12 14.93 -7.49 19.63
CA ARG A 12 13.68 -7.90 18.98
C ARG A 12 12.88 -8.87 19.83
N VAL A 13 13.53 -9.85 20.50
CA VAL A 13 12.87 -10.80 21.38
C VAL A 13 12.24 -10.06 22.57
N VAL A 14 13.02 -9.21 23.25
CA VAL A 14 12.52 -8.47 24.43
C VAL A 14 11.42 -7.48 24.06
N GLN A 15 11.59 -6.71 22.98
CA GLN A 15 10.55 -5.81 22.48
C GLN A 15 9.27 -6.56 22.09
N GLN A 16 9.40 -7.76 21.52
CA GLN A 16 8.25 -8.59 21.17
C GLN A 16 7.55 -9.11 22.43
N ALA A 17 8.27 -9.53 23.45
CA ALA A 17 7.70 -9.97 24.73
C ALA A 17 6.92 -8.83 25.40
N ILE A 18 7.49 -7.61 25.45
CA ILE A 18 6.81 -6.42 25.96
C ILE A 18 5.54 -6.15 25.13
N THR A 19 5.63 -6.16 23.81
CA THR A 19 4.49 -5.94 22.93
C THR A 19 3.37 -6.95 23.19
N GLN A 20 3.68 -8.23 23.32
CA GLN A 20 2.70 -9.29 23.59
C GLN A 20 1.98 -9.10 24.94
N LYS A 21 2.68 -8.61 25.95
CA LYS A 21 2.09 -8.35 27.29
C LYS A 21 1.28 -7.07 27.33
N LEU A 22 1.75 -6.01 26.66
CA LEU A 22 1.07 -4.70 26.70
C LEU A 22 -0.07 -4.58 25.71
N SER A 23 -0.01 -5.24 24.54
CA SER A 23 -1.04 -5.13 23.50
C SER A 23 -2.45 -5.44 24.03
N PRO A 24 -2.73 -6.53 24.78
CA PRO A 24 -4.06 -6.82 25.27
C PRO A 24 -4.60 -5.75 26.25
N ILE A 25 -3.70 -5.08 26.97
CA ILE A 25 -4.06 -4.04 27.95
C ILE A 25 -4.50 -2.77 27.21
N PHE A 26 -3.69 -2.32 26.25
CA PHE A 26 -3.97 -1.09 25.50
C PHE A 26 -5.04 -1.28 24.43
N GLU A 27 -5.19 -2.49 23.86
CA GLU A 27 -6.21 -2.78 22.84
C GLU A 27 -7.62 -2.44 23.31
N ARG A 28 -7.91 -2.61 24.59
CA ARG A 28 -9.20 -2.26 25.20
C ARG A 28 -9.47 -0.75 25.28
N GLN A 29 -8.41 0.07 25.15
CA GLN A 29 -8.49 1.52 25.24
C GLN A 29 -8.48 2.22 23.88
N PHE A 30 -8.12 1.47 22.81
CA PHE A 30 -8.01 2.03 21.48
C PHE A 30 -9.39 2.23 20.85
N SER A 31 -9.55 3.38 20.20
CA SER A 31 -10.74 3.69 19.42
C SER A 31 -11.07 2.61 18.41
N GLU A 32 -12.36 2.36 18.20
CA GLU A 32 -12.84 1.42 17.17
C GLU A 32 -12.53 1.91 15.75
N TYR A 33 -12.30 3.19 15.55
CA TYR A 33 -11.97 3.82 14.28
C TYR A 33 -10.47 3.87 13.99
N SER A 34 -9.66 3.25 14.84
CA SER A 34 -8.22 3.04 14.64
C SER A 34 -7.95 1.62 14.15
N TYR A 35 -7.30 1.47 13.00
CA TYR A 35 -7.15 0.19 12.29
C TYR A 35 -5.70 -0.27 12.11
N GLY A 36 -4.73 0.64 12.16
CA GLY A 36 -3.33 0.33 11.88
C GLY A 36 -2.63 -0.41 13.03
N PHE A 37 -1.84 -1.43 12.72
CA PHE A 37 -1.02 -2.17 13.69
C PHE A 37 -1.79 -2.83 14.84
N ARG A 38 -3.05 -3.17 14.63
CA ARG A 38 -3.90 -3.80 15.63
C ARG A 38 -4.32 -5.21 15.22
N PRO A 39 -4.43 -6.17 16.16
CA PRO A 39 -4.93 -7.51 15.87
C PRO A 39 -6.39 -7.46 15.39
N GLY A 40 -6.73 -8.30 14.42
CA GLY A 40 -8.09 -8.38 13.88
C GLY A 40 -8.55 -7.17 13.06
N ARG A 41 -7.71 -6.14 12.89
CA ARG A 41 -8.01 -4.93 12.09
C ARG A 41 -7.20 -4.94 10.78
N SER A 42 -7.75 -4.34 9.73
CA SER A 42 -7.10 -4.33 8.42
C SER A 42 -7.26 -3.01 7.68
N CYS A 43 -6.41 -2.79 6.68
CA CYS A 43 -6.55 -1.68 5.74
C CYS A 43 -7.89 -1.71 4.99
N GLU A 44 -8.41 -2.90 4.69
CA GLU A 44 -9.71 -3.10 4.04
C GLU A 44 -10.84 -2.56 4.91
N MET A 45 -10.86 -2.89 6.20
CA MET A 45 -11.86 -2.38 7.16
C MET A 45 -11.82 -0.85 7.27
N ALA A 46 -10.62 -0.26 7.32
CA ALA A 46 -10.46 1.20 7.35
C ALA A 46 -11.04 1.87 6.10
N VAL A 47 -10.86 1.26 4.92
CA VAL A 47 -11.39 1.81 3.66
C VAL A 47 -12.92 1.64 3.59
N ILE A 48 -13.47 0.54 4.10
CA ILE A 48 -14.91 0.32 4.17
C ILE A 48 -15.55 1.36 5.09
N GLN A 49 -15.02 1.57 6.29
CA GLN A 49 -15.52 2.58 7.22
C GLN A 49 -15.46 4.00 6.64
N ALA A 50 -14.37 4.32 5.94
CA ALA A 50 -14.27 5.60 5.24
C ALA A 50 -15.32 5.75 4.14
N LEU A 51 -15.65 4.66 3.43
CA LEU A 51 -16.68 4.63 2.39
C LEU A 51 -18.08 4.82 2.97
N GLU A 52 -18.38 4.22 4.10
CA GLU A 52 -19.65 4.39 4.84
C GLU A 52 -19.86 5.85 5.18
N TYR A 53 -18.92 6.51 5.84
CA TYR A 53 -19.04 7.94 6.17
C TYR A 53 -19.23 8.82 4.93
N ILE A 54 -18.53 8.51 3.82
CA ILE A 54 -18.70 9.26 2.56
C ILE A 54 -20.12 9.09 2.01
N ASN A 55 -20.70 7.89 2.08
CA ASN A 55 -22.05 7.59 1.62
C ASN A 55 -23.13 8.17 2.54
N ASP A 56 -22.83 8.36 3.83
CA ASP A 56 -23.69 9.05 4.81
C ASP A 56 -23.68 10.59 4.65
N GLY A 57 -23.02 11.09 3.59
CA GLY A 57 -23.02 12.49 3.24
C GLY A 57 -21.84 13.32 3.78
N TYR A 58 -20.88 12.70 4.48
CA TYR A 58 -19.65 13.37 4.93
C TYR A 58 -18.64 13.45 3.77
N SER A 59 -18.92 14.33 2.81
CA SER A 59 -18.20 14.39 1.53
C SER A 59 -16.91 15.22 1.56
N TRP A 60 -16.66 15.98 2.63
CA TRP A 60 -15.45 16.75 2.83
C TRP A 60 -14.52 16.06 3.83
N LEU A 61 -13.27 15.91 3.47
CA LEU A 61 -12.27 15.18 4.23
C LEU A 61 -11.11 16.07 4.62
N VAL A 62 -10.71 15.94 5.86
CA VAL A 62 -9.47 16.52 6.41
C VAL A 62 -8.44 15.40 6.46
N ASP A 63 -7.43 15.48 5.62
CA ASP A 63 -6.30 14.56 5.54
C ASP A 63 -5.15 15.17 6.35
N ILE A 64 -4.76 14.54 7.47
CA ILE A 64 -3.71 15.01 8.35
C ILE A 64 -2.49 14.09 8.19
N ASP A 65 -1.37 14.65 7.74
CA ASP A 65 -0.07 13.99 7.63
C ASP A 65 0.84 14.52 8.75
N LEU A 66 1.38 13.64 9.57
CA LEU A 66 2.33 14.02 10.62
C LEU A 66 3.75 14.07 10.08
N GLU A 67 4.49 15.14 10.41
CA GLU A 67 5.86 15.27 9.95
C GLU A 67 6.79 14.33 10.71
N ARG A 68 7.32 13.30 10.01
CA ARG A 68 8.28 12.35 10.58
C ARG A 68 7.84 11.80 11.94
N PHE A 69 6.59 11.40 12.08
CA PHE A 69 5.98 11.02 13.35
C PHE A 69 6.90 10.15 14.22
N PHE A 70 7.43 9.05 13.68
CA PHE A 70 8.31 8.14 14.44
C PHE A 70 9.61 8.78 14.91
N ASP A 71 10.08 9.84 14.27
CA ASP A 71 11.34 10.53 14.61
C ASP A 71 11.12 11.69 15.59
N THR A 72 9.86 12.10 15.83
CA THR A 72 9.54 13.33 16.59
C THR A 72 8.74 13.10 17.86
N VAL A 73 8.36 11.86 18.17
CA VAL A 73 7.64 11.51 19.41
C VAL A 73 8.46 11.91 20.64
N HIS A 74 7.87 12.71 21.51
CA HIS A 74 8.52 13.15 22.75
C HIS A 74 8.44 12.03 23.80
N HIS A 75 9.60 11.52 24.24
CA HIS A 75 9.69 10.36 25.14
C HIS A 75 8.93 10.59 26.45
N ASP A 76 9.09 11.74 27.11
CA ASP A 76 8.43 12.00 28.40
C ASP A 76 6.90 12.07 28.27
N LYS A 77 6.37 12.64 27.17
CA LYS A 77 4.93 12.63 26.93
C LYS A 77 4.41 11.21 26.71
N LEU A 78 5.11 10.42 25.89
CA LEU A 78 4.75 9.03 25.67
C LEU A 78 4.81 8.21 26.95
N MET A 79 5.90 8.34 27.72
CA MET A 79 6.07 7.63 29.00
C MET A 79 4.98 8.03 30.01
N ARG A 80 4.61 9.30 30.06
CA ARG A 80 3.50 9.75 30.90
C ARG A 80 2.17 9.07 30.53
N ILE A 81 1.86 8.97 29.24
CA ILE A 81 0.64 8.28 28.77
C ILE A 81 0.68 6.79 29.17
N ILE A 82 1.81 6.13 28.97
CA ILE A 82 1.99 4.72 29.35
C ILE A 82 1.83 4.52 30.85
N SER A 83 2.41 5.40 31.68
CA SER A 83 2.38 5.29 33.15
C SER A 83 0.98 5.52 33.76
N HIS A 84 0.03 6.11 33.02
CA HIS A 84 -1.36 6.13 33.47
C HIS A 84 -1.96 4.74 33.53
N THR A 85 -1.58 3.83 32.65
CA THR A 85 -2.10 2.46 32.55
C THR A 85 -1.16 1.45 33.18
N ILE A 86 0.13 1.54 32.95
CA ILE A 86 1.14 0.60 33.48
C ILE A 86 1.77 1.21 34.73
N LYS A 87 1.69 0.51 35.85
CA LYS A 87 2.23 0.94 37.16
C LYS A 87 3.54 0.24 37.53
N ASP A 88 3.93 -0.76 36.76
CA ASP A 88 5.17 -1.50 36.96
C ASP A 88 6.38 -0.64 36.55
N GLY A 89 7.20 -0.26 37.55
CA GLY A 89 8.36 0.61 37.35
C GLY A 89 9.45 -0.03 36.49
N ASP A 90 9.63 -1.36 36.56
CA ASP A 90 10.65 -2.06 35.79
C ASP A 90 10.29 -2.09 34.31
N VAL A 91 9.01 -2.34 33.98
CA VAL A 91 8.51 -2.28 32.62
C VAL A 91 8.62 -0.86 32.06
N ILE A 92 8.27 0.15 32.82
CA ILE A 92 8.38 1.57 32.46
C ILE A 92 9.85 1.92 32.18
N SER A 93 10.76 1.54 33.08
CA SER A 93 12.20 1.76 32.92
C SER A 93 12.75 1.07 31.66
N LEU A 94 12.34 -0.17 31.43
CA LEU A 94 12.77 -0.93 30.25
C LEU A 94 12.31 -0.29 28.94
N ILE A 95 11.05 0.15 28.85
CA ILE A 95 10.54 0.87 27.68
C ILE A 95 11.36 2.15 27.46
N ARG A 96 11.62 2.92 28.52
CA ARG A 96 12.44 4.13 28.42
C ARG A 96 13.84 3.84 27.90
N LYS A 97 14.50 2.78 28.38
CA LYS A 97 15.82 2.35 27.89
C LYS A 97 15.82 2.08 26.38
N TYR A 98 14.76 1.45 25.83
CA TYR A 98 14.64 1.25 24.40
C TYR A 98 14.42 2.56 23.61
N LEU A 99 13.73 3.52 24.16
CA LEU A 99 13.52 4.80 23.50
C LEU A 99 14.82 5.62 23.40
N VAL A 100 15.65 5.58 24.44
CA VAL A 100 16.92 6.35 24.51
C VAL A 100 18.16 5.56 24.09
N SER A 101 18.01 4.33 23.60
CA SER A 101 19.12 3.42 23.31
C SER A 101 20.08 3.87 22.21
N GLY A 102 19.71 4.91 21.45
CA GLY A 102 20.48 5.38 20.30
C GLY A 102 20.45 4.44 19.11
N VAL A 103 21.13 4.81 18.05
CA VAL A 103 21.25 4.01 16.81
C VAL A 103 22.69 4.07 16.27
N MET A 104 23.13 2.96 15.68
CA MET A 104 24.40 2.93 14.96
C MET A 104 24.19 3.33 13.50
N VAL A 105 24.83 4.40 13.05
CA VAL A 105 24.77 4.88 11.66
C VAL A 105 26.18 4.89 11.07
N ASN A 106 26.44 4.07 10.08
CA ASN A 106 27.76 3.94 9.45
C ASN A 106 28.92 3.69 10.45
N GLY A 107 28.67 2.87 11.48
CA GLY A 107 29.65 2.55 12.51
C GLY A 107 29.83 3.62 13.60
N LYS A 108 29.04 4.70 13.57
CA LYS A 108 29.03 5.72 14.62
C LYS A 108 27.71 5.64 15.41
N TYR A 109 27.83 5.82 16.71
CA TYR A 109 26.68 5.88 17.61
C TYR A 109 26.06 7.29 17.53
N GLU A 110 24.75 7.36 17.35
CA GLU A 110 23.94 8.59 17.37
C GLU A 110 22.89 8.44 18.48
N ASP A 111 22.79 9.41 19.37
CA ASP A 111 21.76 9.46 20.42
C ASP A 111 20.36 9.64 19.80
N THR A 112 19.35 9.10 20.46
CA THR A 112 17.94 9.26 20.10
C THR A 112 17.17 9.99 21.23
N PRO A 113 17.32 11.33 21.36
CA PRO A 113 16.62 12.08 22.41
C PRO A 113 15.11 12.19 22.17
N LEU A 114 14.67 11.94 20.95
CA LEU A 114 13.28 11.94 20.50
C LEU A 114 13.03 10.77 19.58
N GLY A 115 11.76 10.42 19.43
CA GLY A 115 11.31 9.45 18.45
C GLY A 115 11.24 8.01 18.98
N THR A 116 10.65 7.16 18.17
CA THR A 116 10.63 5.72 18.37
C THR A 116 11.36 5.10 17.19
N PRO A 117 12.40 4.26 17.41
CA PRO A 117 13.19 3.70 16.30
C PRO A 117 12.31 2.99 15.27
N GLN A 118 12.36 3.43 14.01
CA GLN A 118 11.63 2.79 12.92
C GLN A 118 12.21 1.40 12.66
N GLY A 119 11.40 0.35 12.82
CA GLY A 119 11.80 -1.05 12.64
C GLY A 119 11.88 -1.86 13.94
N GLY A 120 11.72 -1.24 15.10
CA GLY A 120 11.53 -1.93 16.38
C GLY A 120 10.15 -2.58 16.47
N ASN A 121 10.06 -3.75 17.11
CA ASN A 121 8.79 -4.48 17.25
C ASN A 121 7.80 -3.75 18.18
N LEU A 122 8.30 -2.95 19.10
CA LEU A 122 7.50 -2.19 20.07
C LEU A 122 6.96 -0.87 19.48
N SER A 123 7.65 -0.28 18.49
CA SER A 123 7.31 1.03 17.94
C SER A 123 5.86 1.17 17.41
N PRO A 124 5.27 0.17 16.74
CA PRO A 124 3.87 0.24 16.30
C PRO A 124 2.86 0.37 17.45
N LEU A 125 3.08 -0.35 18.55
CA LEU A 125 2.24 -0.25 19.75
C LEU A 125 2.38 1.13 20.40
N LEU A 126 3.61 1.60 20.60
CA LEU A 126 3.89 2.94 21.16
C LEU A 126 3.28 4.05 20.32
N SER A 127 3.31 3.90 19.00
CA SER A 127 2.65 4.79 18.05
C SER A 127 1.14 4.87 18.30
N ASN A 128 0.49 3.73 18.43
CA ASN A 128 -0.95 3.69 18.70
C ASN A 128 -1.30 4.26 20.08
N ILE A 129 -0.50 4.00 21.12
CA ILE A 129 -0.69 4.56 22.44
C ILE A 129 -0.64 6.10 22.40
N MET A 130 0.36 6.67 21.71
CA MET A 130 0.49 8.12 21.57
C MET A 130 -0.66 8.74 20.79
N LEU A 131 -1.06 8.13 19.67
CA LEU A 131 -2.09 8.66 18.79
C LEU A 131 -3.51 8.38 19.29
N ASN A 132 -3.70 7.49 20.26
CA ASN A 132 -4.99 7.27 20.91
C ASN A 132 -5.49 8.51 21.65
N GLU A 133 -4.59 9.39 22.09
CA GLU A 133 -4.97 10.69 22.65
C GLU A 133 -5.61 11.61 21.59
N LEU A 134 -5.17 11.51 20.32
CA LEU A 134 -5.85 12.17 19.20
C LEU A 134 -7.22 11.53 18.95
N ASP A 135 -7.30 10.21 18.97
CA ASP A 135 -8.57 9.49 18.75
C ASP A 135 -9.60 9.89 19.79
N LYS A 136 -9.23 9.92 21.08
CA LYS A 136 -10.10 10.39 22.18
C LYS A 136 -10.58 11.83 21.99
N GLU A 137 -9.71 12.72 21.52
CA GLU A 137 -10.08 14.11 21.25
C GLU A 137 -11.08 14.22 20.09
N LEU A 138 -10.92 13.40 19.05
CA LEU A 138 -11.84 13.34 17.93
C LEU A 138 -13.21 12.77 18.34
N GLU A 139 -13.22 11.73 19.16
CA GLU A 139 -14.43 11.14 19.74
C GLU A 139 -15.15 12.14 20.68
N ALA A 140 -14.42 12.82 21.55
CA ALA A 140 -14.98 13.83 22.46
C ALA A 140 -15.63 15.02 21.72
N ARG A 141 -15.21 15.27 20.47
CA ARG A 141 -15.80 16.28 19.57
C ARG A 141 -16.88 15.70 18.65
N GLU A 142 -17.23 14.43 18.80
CA GLU A 142 -18.21 13.73 17.95
C GLU A 142 -17.86 13.79 16.45
N LEU A 143 -16.55 13.81 16.13
CA LEU A 143 -16.06 13.83 14.76
C LEU A 143 -15.93 12.41 14.19
N HIS A 144 -16.47 12.20 13.02
CA HIS A 144 -16.25 10.96 12.29
C HIS A 144 -14.82 10.93 11.74
N PHE A 145 -14.08 9.86 12.02
CA PHE A 145 -12.71 9.71 11.55
C PHE A 145 -12.35 8.25 11.30
N VAL A 146 -11.28 8.05 10.57
CA VAL A 146 -10.64 6.76 10.37
C VAL A 146 -9.14 6.97 10.44
N ARG A 147 -8.47 6.25 11.34
CA ARG A 147 -7.01 6.29 11.48
C ARG A 147 -6.39 4.95 11.14
N TYR A 148 -5.32 4.96 10.34
CA TYR A 148 -4.48 3.81 10.06
C TYR A 148 -3.01 4.17 10.34
N ALA A 149 -2.50 3.79 11.50
CA ALA A 149 -1.20 4.23 12.02
C ALA A 149 -1.14 5.78 12.12
N ASP A 150 -0.22 6.42 11.39
CA ASP A 150 -0.06 7.88 11.28
C ASP A 150 -0.95 8.53 10.21
N ASP A 151 -1.54 7.76 9.29
CA ASP A 151 -2.50 8.27 8.30
C ASP A 151 -3.89 8.42 8.92
N SER A 152 -4.43 9.64 9.02
CA SER A 152 -5.77 9.90 9.56
C SER A 152 -6.62 10.75 8.61
N LEU A 153 -7.89 10.34 8.48
CA LEU A 153 -8.93 11.10 7.78
C LEU A 153 -10.06 11.46 8.73
N ILE A 154 -10.46 12.73 8.73
CA ILE A 154 -11.63 13.20 9.47
C ILE A 154 -12.70 13.61 8.45
N PHE A 155 -13.94 13.23 8.69
CA PHE A 155 -15.03 13.38 7.75
C PHE A 155 -16.03 14.43 8.25
N VAL A 156 -16.37 15.39 7.37
CA VAL A 156 -17.32 16.46 7.70
C VAL A 156 -18.22 16.76 6.49
N ARG A 157 -19.32 17.46 6.73
CA ARG A 157 -20.35 17.74 5.68
C ARG A 157 -20.03 18.94 4.82
N SER A 158 -19.23 19.91 5.31
CA SER A 158 -18.97 21.16 4.57
C SER A 158 -17.50 21.54 4.57
N GLU A 159 -17.05 22.26 3.55
CA GLU A 159 -15.69 22.79 3.42
C GLU A 159 -15.31 23.72 4.57
N LYS A 160 -16.25 24.58 4.96
CA LYS A 160 -16.08 25.53 6.07
C LYS A 160 -15.83 24.80 7.39
N ALA A 161 -16.55 23.70 7.64
CA ALA A 161 -16.31 22.84 8.82
C ALA A 161 -14.96 22.13 8.72
N ALA A 162 -14.59 21.61 7.54
CA ALA A 162 -13.30 20.94 7.33
C ALA A 162 -12.11 21.86 7.63
N ASN A 163 -12.15 23.10 7.16
CA ASN A 163 -11.08 24.07 7.43
C ASN A 163 -10.99 24.41 8.94
N ARG A 164 -12.12 24.58 9.63
CA ARG A 164 -12.11 24.79 11.09
C ARG A 164 -11.54 23.60 11.84
N VAL A 165 -11.93 22.38 11.46
CA VAL A 165 -11.41 21.14 12.05
C VAL A 165 -9.91 21.02 11.82
N LEU A 166 -9.42 21.25 10.59
CA LEU A 166 -8.00 21.21 10.28
C LEU A 166 -7.20 22.13 11.23
N ILE A 167 -7.60 23.38 11.36
CA ILE A 167 -6.92 24.36 12.23
C ILE A 167 -6.94 23.92 13.69
N SER A 168 -8.10 23.52 14.21
CA SER A 168 -8.28 23.18 15.63
C SER A 168 -7.55 21.89 16.02
N ILE A 169 -7.55 20.88 15.13
CA ILE A 169 -6.86 19.59 15.37
C ILE A 169 -5.35 19.76 15.21
N THR A 170 -4.88 20.54 14.22
CA THR A 170 -3.47 20.91 14.11
C THR A 170 -2.97 21.54 15.42
N LYS A 171 -3.70 22.52 15.96
CA LYS A 171 -3.36 23.14 17.24
C LYS A 171 -3.32 22.15 18.41
N PHE A 172 -4.26 21.20 18.45
CA PHE A 172 -4.26 20.13 19.46
C PHE A 172 -3.01 19.24 19.34
N ILE A 173 -2.73 18.75 18.14
CA ILE A 173 -1.58 17.88 17.85
C ILE A 173 -0.27 18.57 18.27
N GLU A 174 -0.08 19.84 17.89
CA GLU A 174 1.16 20.55 18.17
C GLU A 174 1.29 20.93 19.66
N LYS A 175 0.24 21.47 20.28
CA LYS A 175 0.32 21.95 21.66
C LYS A 175 0.23 20.81 22.68
N LYS A 176 -0.72 19.89 22.52
CA LYS A 176 -0.97 18.82 23.51
C LYS A 176 -0.05 17.62 23.27
N LEU A 177 0.02 17.11 22.03
CA LEU A 177 0.84 15.94 21.75
C LEU A 177 2.31 16.30 21.52
N GLY A 178 2.64 17.53 21.13
CA GLY A 178 4.00 17.95 20.80
C GLY A 178 4.51 17.34 19.49
N LEU A 179 3.59 16.93 18.62
CA LEU A 179 3.90 16.43 17.29
C LEU A 179 3.77 17.55 16.27
N LYS A 180 4.48 17.44 15.15
CA LYS A 180 4.37 18.42 14.05
C LYS A 180 3.46 17.92 12.95
N VAL A 181 2.56 18.79 12.49
CA VAL A 181 1.72 18.54 11.33
C VAL A 181 2.45 19.00 10.06
N ASN A 182 2.48 18.16 9.04
CA ASN A 182 3.04 18.52 7.74
C ASN A 182 2.04 19.39 6.97
N VAL A 183 2.24 20.71 7.00
CA VAL A 183 1.32 21.68 6.39
C VAL A 183 1.18 21.50 4.88
N GLU A 184 2.27 21.10 4.18
CA GLU A 184 2.26 20.93 2.72
C GLU A 184 1.42 19.73 2.27
N LYS A 185 1.34 18.69 3.10
CA LYS A 185 0.63 17.46 2.78
C LYS A 185 -0.76 17.40 3.39
N SER A 186 -0.94 18.01 4.57
CA SER A 186 -2.24 18.08 5.24
C SER A 186 -3.16 19.00 4.44
N ARG A 187 -4.39 18.54 4.19
CA ARG A 187 -5.28 19.26 3.30
C ARG A 187 -6.73 18.93 3.51
N VAL A 188 -7.57 19.89 3.15
CA VAL A 188 -9.00 19.69 2.98
C VAL A 188 -9.30 19.33 1.53
N SER A 189 -10.08 18.29 1.30
CA SER A 189 -10.46 17.89 -0.05
C SER A 189 -11.81 17.18 -0.09
N ARG A 190 -12.48 17.18 -1.23
CA ARG A 190 -13.65 16.34 -1.47
C ARG A 190 -13.22 14.85 -1.57
N SER A 191 -14.10 13.96 -1.15
CA SER A 191 -13.90 12.51 -1.19
C SER A 191 -13.40 11.99 -2.55
N SER A 192 -13.92 12.53 -3.65
CA SER A 192 -13.51 12.12 -5.01
C SER A 192 -12.05 12.46 -5.37
N LYS A 193 -11.41 13.40 -4.66
CA LYS A 193 -10.03 13.85 -4.86
C LYS A 193 -9.07 13.26 -3.82
N THR A 194 -9.59 12.63 -2.78
CA THR A 194 -8.79 12.08 -1.67
C THR A 194 -8.13 10.77 -2.07
N LYS A 195 -6.94 10.56 -1.53
CA LYS A 195 -6.24 9.29 -1.56
C LYS A 195 -6.07 8.79 -0.13
N PHE A 196 -6.60 7.62 0.20
CA PHE A 196 -6.43 6.98 1.49
C PHE A 196 -5.91 5.55 1.31
N LEU A 197 -4.83 5.19 1.97
CA LEU A 197 -4.20 3.86 1.92
C LEU A 197 -4.03 3.31 0.48
N GLY A 198 -3.77 4.20 -0.47
CA GLY A 198 -3.63 3.81 -1.88
C GLY A 198 -4.93 3.73 -2.68
N PHE A 199 -6.08 3.82 -2.03
CA PHE A 199 -7.40 3.89 -2.66
C PHE A 199 -7.78 5.34 -2.97
N GLY A 200 -8.74 5.50 -3.86
CA GLY A 200 -9.51 6.71 -4.10
C GLY A 200 -10.98 6.34 -4.20
N PHE A 201 -11.84 7.32 -4.10
CA PHE A 201 -13.29 7.14 -4.13
C PHE A 201 -13.87 7.78 -5.39
N TYR A 202 -14.96 7.22 -5.92
CA TYR A 202 -15.69 7.79 -7.05
C TYR A 202 -17.16 7.47 -6.90
N TYR A 203 -18.00 8.38 -7.39
CA TYR A 203 -19.44 8.18 -7.40
C TYR A 203 -19.83 7.27 -8.58
N ASP A 204 -20.49 6.17 -8.30
CA ASP A 204 -21.03 5.24 -9.30
C ASP A 204 -22.50 5.62 -9.58
N THR A 205 -22.76 6.11 -10.77
CA THR A 205 -24.10 6.55 -11.18
C THR A 205 -25.13 5.42 -11.24
N ASN A 206 -24.68 4.20 -11.51
CA ASN A 206 -25.56 3.03 -11.55
C ASN A 206 -25.99 2.57 -10.15
N LYS A 207 -25.03 2.53 -9.21
CA LYS A 207 -25.28 2.16 -7.82
C LYS A 207 -25.81 3.34 -6.97
N LYS A 208 -25.74 4.55 -7.49
CA LYS A 208 -26.08 5.81 -6.80
C LYS A 208 -25.35 6.02 -5.47
N ASN A 209 -24.11 5.52 -5.38
CA ASN A 209 -23.26 5.66 -4.20
C ASN A 209 -21.78 5.77 -4.56
N PHE A 210 -20.96 6.16 -3.58
CA PHE A 210 -19.51 6.12 -3.73
C PHE A 210 -18.98 4.69 -3.68
N GLN A 211 -17.98 4.42 -4.49
CA GLN A 211 -17.29 3.13 -4.58
C GLN A 211 -15.77 3.33 -4.50
N PRO A 212 -15.03 2.36 -3.94
CA PRO A 212 -13.58 2.43 -3.89
C PRO A 212 -12.98 2.02 -5.24
N ARG A 213 -11.88 2.67 -5.61
CA ARG A 213 -11.04 2.31 -6.74
C ARG A 213 -9.57 2.43 -6.35
N PRO A 214 -8.63 1.72 -7.00
CA PRO A 214 -7.22 2.02 -6.80
C PRO A 214 -6.92 3.45 -7.27
N HIS A 215 -6.23 4.22 -6.43
CA HIS A 215 -5.84 5.58 -6.80
C HIS A 215 -4.86 5.58 -7.99
N GLY A 216 -4.92 6.60 -8.84
CA GLY A 216 -4.11 6.69 -10.07
C GLY A 216 -2.60 6.51 -9.83
N LYS A 217 -2.05 7.08 -8.76
CA LYS A 217 -0.64 6.90 -8.38
C LYS A 217 -0.31 5.43 -8.05
N SER A 218 -1.24 4.69 -7.41
CA SER A 218 -1.08 3.26 -7.10
C SER A 218 -1.06 2.41 -8.37
N VAL A 219 -1.96 2.70 -9.32
CA VAL A 219 -2.00 2.06 -10.64
C VAL A 219 -0.70 2.32 -11.43
N GLN A 220 -0.22 3.57 -11.43
CA GLN A 220 1.04 3.93 -12.10
C GLN A 220 2.24 3.19 -11.50
N LYS A 221 2.32 3.08 -10.17
CA LYS A 221 3.38 2.33 -9.46
C LYS A 221 3.35 0.85 -9.86
N PHE A 222 2.17 0.24 -9.90
CA PHE A 222 1.98 -1.14 -10.33
C PHE A 222 2.41 -1.35 -11.80
N GLN A 223 1.94 -0.49 -12.72
CA GLN A 223 2.34 -0.54 -14.12
C GLN A 223 3.87 -0.37 -14.30
N ARG A 224 4.49 0.51 -13.51
CA ARG A 224 5.96 0.70 -13.51
C ARG A 224 6.68 -0.59 -13.10
N LYS A 225 6.20 -1.26 -12.05
CA LYS A 225 6.77 -2.54 -11.59
C LYS A 225 6.62 -3.63 -12.65
N LEU A 226 5.44 -3.76 -13.28
CA LEU A 226 5.23 -4.70 -14.38
C LEU A 226 6.14 -4.41 -15.58
N ARG A 227 6.35 -3.11 -15.93
CA ARG A 227 7.31 -2.71 -16.96
C ARG A 227 8.73 -3.14 -16.64
N GLN A 228 9.16 -3.01 -15.39
CA GLN A 228 10.51 -3.47 -14.96
C GLN A 228 10.65 -4.98 -15.14
N LEU A 229 9.69 -5.78 -14.67
CA LEU A 229 9.71 -7.24 -14.78
C LEU A 229 9.57 -7.75 -16.23
N THR A 230 9.09 -6.91 -17.13
CA THR A 230 8.93 -7.22 -18.55
C THR A 230 9.89 -6.43 -19.45
N LYS A 231 11.03 -5.97 -18.92
CA LYS A 231 12.10 -5.41 -19.75
C LYS A 231 12.66 -6.49 -20.69
N ARG A 232 12.82 -6.14 -21.97
CA ARG A 232 13.32 -7.04 -23.00
C ARG A 232 14.78 -7.46 -22.79
N ASN A 233 15.56 -6.59 -22.14
CA ASN A 233 16.98 -6.81 -21.85
C ASN A 233 17.25 -7.42 -20.47
N TRP A 234 16.23 -7.78 -19.72
CA TRP A 234 16.42 -8.51 -18.47
C TRP A 234 16.71 -9.99 -18.79
N GLY A 235 17.93 -10.42 -18.53
CA GLY A 235 18.50 -11.70 -18.94
C GLY A 235 18.08 -12.92 -18.12
N VAL A 236 16.79 -13.04 -17.75
CA VAL A 236 16.26 -14.17 -16.98
C VAL A 236 15.33 -15.06 -17.81
N SER A 237 15.13 -16.29 -17.36
CA SER A 237 14.20 -17.24 -17.97
C SER A 237 12.75 -16.73 -17.97
N LEU A 238 11.90 -17.29 -18.83
CA LEU A 238 10.47 -16.97 -18.82
C LEU A 238 9.81 -17.43 -17.51
N ASP A 239 10.22 -18.57 -16.98
CA ASP A 239 9.64 -19.14 -15.75
C ASP A 239 9.96 -18.28 -14.54
N THR A 240 11.20 -17.79 -14.42
CA THR A 240 11.58 -16.79 -13.39
C THR A 240 10.72 -15.53 -13.49
N ARG A 241 10.43 -15.06 -14.72
CA ARG A 241 9.54 -13.90 -14.92
C ARG A 241 8.12 -14.19 -14.48
N ILE A 242 7.58 -15.37 -14.82
CA ILE A 242 6.22 -15.79 -14.45
C ILE A 242 6.08 -15.80 -12.94
N VAL A 243 7.04 -16.38 -12.21
CA VAL A 243 7.03 -16.40 -10.75
C VAL A 243 7.01 -14.97 -10.17
N LYS A 244 7.92 -14.09 -10.65
CA LYS A 244 7.97 -12.69 -10.18
C LYS A 244 6.72 -11.89 -10.55
N LEU A 245 6.16 -12.10 -11.74
CA LEU A 245 4.91 -11.48 -12.16
C LEU A 245 3.74 -11.95 -11.29
N ARG A 246 3.66 -13.25 -10.98
CA ARG A 246 2.62 -13.82 -10.11
C ARG A 246 2.65 -13.20 -8.73
N GLN A 247 3.83 -13.10 -8.10
CA GLN A 247 3.99 -12.46 -6.79
C GLN A 247 3.48 -11.01 -6.80
N VAL A 248 3.88 -10.22 -7.79
CA VAL A 248 3.51 -8.80 -7.87
C VAL A 248 2.03 -8.60 -8.23
N ILE A 249 1.50 -9.39 -9.17
CA ILE A 249 0.11 -9.29 -9.61
C ILE A 249 -0.84 -9.72 -8.50
N PHE A 250 -0.59 -10.88 -7.90
CA PHE A 250 -1.48 -11.41 -6.86
C PHE A 250 -1.45 -10.56 -5.60
N GLY A 251 -0.26 -10.13 -5.15
CA GLY A 251 -0.16 -9.24 -4.00
C GLY A 251 -0.89 -7.90 -4.22
N TRP A 252 -0.75 -7.30 -5.42
CA TRP A 252 -1.43 -6.04 -5.72
C TRP A 252 -2.95 -6.22 -5.84
N VAL A 253 -3.42 -7.26 -6.51
CA VAL A 253 -4.85 -7.55 -6.67
C VAL A 253 -5.49 -7.88 -5.33
N ASN A 254 -4.86 -8.69 -4.49
CA ASN A 254 -5.36 -9.00 -3.15
C ASN A 254 -5.51 -7.75 -2.28
N TYR A 255 -4.53 -6.85 -2.33
CA TYR A 255 -4.59 -5.59 -1.57
C TYR A 255 -5.77 -4.70 -1.99
N PHE A 256 -6.09 -4.68 -3.29
CA PHE A 256 -7.17 -3.86 -3.84
C PHE A 256 -8.45 -4.66 -4.18
N LYS A 257 -8.63 -5.87 -3.64
CA LYS A 257 -9.72 -6.78 -4.03
C LYS A 257 -11.13 -6.20 -3.85
N ILE A 258 -11.31 -5.31 -2.86
CA ILE A 258 -12.57 -4.59 -2.60
C ILE A 258 -12.86 -3.47 -3.60
N ALA A 259 -11.86 -3.04 -4.36
CA ALA A 259 -11.97 -1.90 -5.27
C ALA A 259 -12.50 -2.32 -6.65
N ASN A 260 -13.29 -1.44 -7.28
CA ASN A 260 -13.72 -1.64 -8.66
C ASN A 260 -12.56 -1.34 -9.63
N MET A 261 -11.99 -2.38 -10.23
CA MET A 261 -10.83 -2.24 -11.10
C MET A 261 -10.84 -3.11 -12.37
N LYS A 262 -11.96 -3.79 -12.68
CA LYS A 262 -12.08 -4.71 -13.84
C LYS A 262 -11.59 -4.07 -15.14
N LYS A 263 -12.06 -2.85 -15.47
CA LYS A 263 -11.66 -2.14 -16.71
C LYS A 263 -10.17 -1.77 -16.71
N VAL A 264 -9.63 -1.36 -15.56
CA VAL A 264 -8.21 -0.98 -15.42
C VAL A 264 -7.31 -2.21 -15.61
N LEU A 265 -7.66 -3.33 -15.00
CA LEU A 265 -6.90 -4.59 -15.11
C LEU A 265 -6.91 -5.13 -16.54
N GLY A 266 -8.05 -5.09 -17.23
CA GLY A 266 -8.12 -5.51 -18.64
C GLY A 266 -7.15 -4.73 -19.55
N ARG A 267 -7.03 -3.41 -19.33
CA ARG A 267 -6.04 -2.55 -20.05
C ARG A 267 -4.60 -2.91 -19.68
N ILE A 268 -4.34 -3.23 -18.42
CA ILE A 268 -3.01 -3.65 -17.94
C ILE A 268 -2.63 -4.99 -18.54
N ASP A 269 -3.54 -5.96 -18.54
CA ASP A 269 -3.30 -7.30 -19.10
C ASP A 269 -3.05 -7.24 -20.61
N THR A 270 -3.73 -6.38 -21.34
CA THR A 270 -3.47 -6.19 -22.78
C THR A 270 -2.05 -5.71 -23.02
N LYS A 271 -1.57 -4.72 -22.23
CA LYS A 271 -0.17 -4.26 -22.32
C LYS A 271 0.81 -5.34 -21.89
N LEU A 272 0.49 -6.10 -20.84
CA LEU A 272 1.34 -7.19 -20.34
C LEU A 272 1.50 -8.29 -21.40
N ARG A 273 0.41 -8.74 -22.03
CA ARG A 273 0.43 -9.74 -23.11
C ARG A 273 1.34 -9.32 -24.27
N SER A 274 1.17 -8.09 -24.75
CA SER A 274 2.01 -7.57 -25.84
C SER A 274 3.50 -7.62 -25.50
N ARG A 275 3.87 -7.22 -24.29
CA ARG A 275 5.27 -7.25 -23.83
C ARG A 275 5.80 -8.67 -23.69
N LEU A 276 5.01 -9.61 -23.21
CA LEU A 276 5.40 -11.01 -23.06
C LEU A 276 5.57 -11.70 -24.41
N ARG A 277 4.69 -11.42 -25.38
CA ARG A 277 4.87 -11.89 -26.78
C ARG A 277 6.20 -11.44 -27.37
N VAL A 278 6.58 -10.19 -27.15
CA VAL A 278 7.88 -9.66 -27.58
C VAL A 278 9.05 -10.38 -26.89
N ILE A 279 8.92 -10.69 -25.61
CA ILE A 279 9.97 -11.41 -24.86
C ILE A 279 10.11 -12.83 -25.39
N ILE A 280 9.01 -13.56 -25.56
CA ILE A 280 9.00 -14.92 -26.11
C ILE A 280 9.60 -14.94 -27.50
N TRP A 281 9.20 -13.99 -28.37
CA TRP A 281 9.79 -13.83 -29.69
C TRP A 281 11.31 -13.63 -29.67
N LYS A 282 11.79 -12.78 -28.76
CA LYS A 282 13.24 -12.55 -28.60
C LYS A 282 13.96 -13.81 -28.11
N GLN A 283 13.33 -14.64 -27.27
CA GLN A 283 13.93 -15.90 -26.80
C GLN A 283 14.05 -16.96 -27.89
N TRP A 284 13.29 -16.86 -28.98
CA TRP A 284 13.47 -17.68 -30.18
C TRP A 284 14.58 -17.15 -31.06
N LYS A 285 15.73 -16.95 -30.54
CA LYS A 285 16.95 -16.29 -31.03
C LYS A 285 17.12 -16.16 -32.54
N ASN A 286 17.01 -17.26 -33.30
CA ASN A 286 17.27 -17.33 -34.76
C ASN A 286 16.01 -17.64 -35.58
N SER A 287 16.10 -17.42 -36.90
CA SER A 287 14.99 -17.59 -37.84
C SER A 287 14.44 -19.02 -37.85
N LYS A 288 15.35 -20.05 -37.88
CA LYS A 288 14.94 -21.46 -37.87
C LYS A 288 14.08 -21.78 -36.64
N LYS A 289 14.49 -21.33 -35.43
CA LYS A 289 13.75 -21.56 -34.20
C LYS A 289 12.42 -20.79 -34.15
N ARG A 290 12.36 -19.57 -34.72
CA ARG A 290 11.12 -18.78 -34.81
C ARG A 290 10.09 -19.49 -35.69
N ILE A 291 10.48 -19.90 -36.89
CA ILE A 291 9.62 -20.64 -37.83
C ILE A 291 9.11 -21.93 -37.15
N LYS A 292 10.03 -22.78 -36.65
CA LYS A 292 9.69 -24.04 -35.97
C LYS A 292 8.70 -23.82 -34.81
N SER A 293 8.91 -22.75 -34.00
CA SER A 293 8.04 -22.44 -32.86
C SER A 293 6.66 -21.96 -33.29
N LEU A 294 6.57 -21.13 -34.33
CA LEU A 294 5.30 -20.66 -34.88
C LEU A 294 4.50 -21.81 -35.51
N VAL A 295 5.14 -22.67 -36.28
CA VAL A 295 4.50 -23.84 -36.90
C VAL A 295 3.97 -24.81 -35.83
N LYS A 296 4.79 -25.09 -34.79
CA LYS A 296 4.33 -25.89 -33.62
C LYS A 296 3.11 -25.29 -32.92
N LEU A 297 2.93 -23.98 -33.01
CA LEU A 297 1.77 -23.27 -32.44
C LEU A 297 0.62 -23.11 -33.45
N GLY A 298 0.64 -23.83 -34.56
CA GLY A 298 -0.46 -23.89 -35.52
C GLY A 298 -0.45 -22.78 -36.57
N ILE A 299 0.67 -22.11 -36.81
CA ILE A 299 0.81 -21.10 -37.86
C ILE A 299 1.31 -21.78 -39.17
N PRO A 300 0.68 -21.50 -40.33
CA PRO A 300 1.19 -21.98 -41.63
C PRO A 300 2.64 -21.56 -41.89
N VAL A 301 3.41 -22.44 -42.56
CA VAL A 301 4.85 -22.24 -42.79
C VAL A 301 5.13 -20.93 -43.49
N GLU A 302 4.34 -20.59 -44.52
CA GLU A 302 4.56 -19.36 -45.32
C GLU A 302 4.31 -18.08 -44.49
N GLU A 303 3.28 -18.04 -43.67
CA GLU A 303 3.05 -16.94 -42.73
C GLU A 303 4.18 -16.83 -41.70
N ALA A 304 4.66 -17.97 -41.20
CA ALA A 304 5.76 -18.02 -40.23
C ALA A 304 7.07 -17.50 -40.83
N LYS A 305 7.39 -17.86 -42.11
CA LYS A 305 8.54 -17.34 -42.85
C LYS A 305 8.38 -15.85 -43.09
N GLY A 306 7.26 -15.38 -43.64
CA GLY A 306 6.97 -13.98 -43.91
C GLY A 306 7.16 -13.07 -42.69
N LEU A 307 6.64 -13.50 -41.52
CA LEU A 307 6.84 -12.74 -40.29
C LEU A 307 8.29 -12.80 -39.78
N THR A 308 8.94 -13.94 -39.88
CA THR A 308 10.32 -14.14 -39.38
C THR A 308 11.34 -13.29 -40.12
N TYR A 309 11.19 -13.12 -41.42
CA TYR A 309 12.06 -12.30 -42.27
C TYR A 309 11.62 -10.83 -42.35
N CYS A 310 10.51 -10.47 -41.70
CA CYS A 310 10.05 -9.09 -41.61
C CYS A 310 11.07 -8.24 -40.83
N ARG A 311 11.57 -7.16 -41.44
CA ARG A 311 12.54 -6.24 -40.84
C ARG A 311 11.94 -5.21 -39.88
N LYS A 312 10.61 -5.29 -39.60
CA LYS A 312 9.93 -4.38 -38.66
C LYS A 312 10.33 -4.66 -37.22
N GLY A 313 10.30 -3.63 -36.38
CA GLY A 313 10.74 -3.70 -34.99
C GLY A 313 9.90 -4.63 -34.11
N TYR A 314 10.43 -5.00 -32.95
CA TYR A 314 9.84 -5.95 -32.00
C TYR A 314 8.40 -5.63 -31.58
N ARG A 315 8.06 -4.32 -31.50
CA ARG A 315 6.69 -3.90 -31.15
C ARG A 315 5.69 -4.30 -32.23
N PHE A 316 6.06 -4.10 -33.49
CA PHE A 316 5.24 -4.51 -34.63
C PHE A 316 5.01 -6.03 -34.61
N ILE A 317 6.07 -6.80 -34.45
CA ILE A 317 6.04 -8.27 -34.38
C ILE A 317 5.11 -8.73 -33.26
N GLY A 318 5.30 -8.20 -32.04
CA GLY A 318 4.49 -8.60 -30.87
C GLY A 318 3.00 -8.23 -30.97
N LEU A 319 2.65 -7.28 -31.85
CA LEU A 319 1.27 -6.85 -32.14
C LEU A 319 0.70 -7.49 -33.41
N SER A 320 1.52 -8.22 -34.19
CA SER A 320 1.07 -8.86 -35.44
C SER A 320 -0.02 -9.90 -35.16
N LYS A 321 -0.98 -10.04 -36.09
CA LYS A 321 -2.04 -11.05 -36.00
C LYS A 321 -1.47 -12.48 -35.87
N VAL A 322 -0.37 -12.77 -36.57
CA VAL A 322 0.32 -14.05 -36.53
C VAL A 322 0.82 -14.40 -35.13
N VAL A 323 1.56 -13.48 -34.47
CA VAL A 323 2.04 -13.72 -33.10
C VAL A 323 0.89 -13.76 -32.09
N GLN A 324 -0.15 -12.95 -32.30
CA GLN A 324 -1.33 -12.97 -31.41
C GLN A 324 -2.11 -14.29 -31.52
N ARG A 325 -2.17 -14.89 -32.72
CA ARG A 325 -2.78 -16.19 -32.97
C ARG A 325 -1.94 -17.31 -32.37
N ALA A 326 -0.63 -17.35 -32.65
CA ALA A 326 0.29 -18.33 -32.11
C ALA A 326 0.40 -18.28 -30.58
N LEU A 327 0.60 -17.10 -30.03
CA LEU A 327 0.64 -16.86 -28.58
C LEU A 327 -0.68 -16.25 -28.10
N SER A 328 -1.76 -17.00 -28.35
CA SER A 328 -3.11 -16.62 -27.92
C SER A 328 -3.21 -16.50 -26.40
N ASN A 329 -4.26 -15.87 -25.90
CA ASN A 329 -4.49 -15.77 -24.45
C ASN A 329 -4.59 -17.17 -23.80
N LYS A 330 -5.14 -18.16 -24.50
CA LYS A 330 -5.20 -19.56 -24.06
C LYS A 330 -3.78 -20.14 -23.88
N HIS A 331 -2.92 -20.02 -24.89
CA HIS A 331 -1.54 -20.49 -24.81
C HIS A 331 -0.72 -19.80 -23.72
N LEU A 332 -0.91 -18.48 -23.53
CA LEU A 332 -0.21 -17.75 -22.47
C LEU A 332 -0.67 -18.22 -21.07
N ARG A 333 -1.96 -18.51 -20.87
CA ARG A 333 -2.47 -19.10 -19.62
C ARG A 333 -1.91 -20.51 -19.38
N GLN A 334 -1.91 -21.36 -20.40
CA GLN A 334 -1.35 -22.72 -20.30
C GLN A 334 0.15 -22.71 -19.92
N ARG A 335 0.90 -21.67 -20.29
CA ARG A 335 2.28 -21.45 -19.85
C ARG A 335 2.39 -20.89 -18.42
N GLY A 336 1.29 -20.74 -17.71
CA GLY A 336 1.27 -20.25 -16.32
C GLY A 336 1.42 -18.73 -16.18
N ILE A 337 1.29 -17.96 -17.26
CA ILE A 337 1.34 -16.48 -17.19
C ILE A 337 0.13 -15.97 -16.43
N PRO A 338 0.34 -15.20 -15.33
CA PRO A 338 -0.74 -14.65 -14.54
C PRO A 338 -1.37 -13.45 -15.25
N PHE A 339 -2.70 -13.42 -15.31
CA PHE A 339 -3.46 -12.24 -15.71
C PHE A 339 -4.15 -11.63 -14.50
N ALA A 340 -4.01 -10.33 -14.37
CA ALA A 340 -4.54 -9.60 -13.21
C ALA A 340 -6.07 -9.61 -13.17
N GLN A 341 -6.73 -9.48 -14.33
CA GLN A 341 -8.18 -9.52 -14.43
C GLN A 341 -8.75 -10.90 -14.10
N ASP A 342 -8.11 -11.97 -14.57
CA ASP A 342 -8.55 -13.34 -14.29
C ASP A 342 -8.48 -13.64 -12.79
N TYR A 343 -7.41 -13.19 -12.13
CA TYR A 343 -7.24 -13.37 -10.69
C TYR A 343 -8.22 -12.50 -9.89
N TYR A 344 -8.40 -11.25 -10.31
CA TYR A 344 -9.36 -10.34 -9.69
C TYR A 344 -10.79 -10.89 -9.67
N LEU A 345 -11.24 -11.47 -10.78
CA LEU A 345 -12.60 -12.08 -10.86
C LEU A 345 -12.80 -13.26 -9.90
N LYS A 346 -11.71 -13.87 -9.39
CA LYS A 346 -11.77 -14.95 -8.40
C LYS A 346 -11.80 -14.45 -6.95
N VAL A 347 -11.15 -13.30 -6.68
CA VAL A 347 -10.94 -12.82 -5.31
C VAL A 347 -11.70 -11.54 -4.97
N HIS A 348 -12.37 -10.93 -5.96
CA HIS A 348 -13.09 -9.68 -5.76
C HIS A 348 -14.24 -9.86 -4.78
N THR A 349 -14.23 -9.03 -3.75
CA THR A 349 -15.31 -8.92 -2.77
C THR A 349 -16.13 -7.67 -3.10
N VAL A 350 -17.41 -7.86 -3.36
CA VAL A 350 -18.36 -6.74 -3.57
C VAL A 350 -18.72 -6.18 -2.21
N ILE A 351 -18.63 -4.85 -2.07
CA ILE A 351 -19.04 -4.08 -0.89
C ILE A 351 -20.37 -3.43 -1.18
#